data_dc31be22321c9cbfedf753f888fd7dd5
#
_entry.id   dc31be22321c9cbfedf753f888fd7dd5
#
_cell.length_a   1.000
_cell.length_b   1.000
_cell.length_c   1.000
_cell.angle_alpha   90.00
_cell.angle_beta   90.00
_cell.angle_gamma   90.00
#
_symmetry.space_group_name_H-M   'P 1'
#
loop_
_entity.id
_entity.type
_entity.pdbx_description
1 polymer ?
#
loop_
_entity_poly.entity_id
_entity_poly.type
_entity_poly.pdbx_seq_one_letter_code
_entity_poly.pdbx_strand_id
1 'polypeptide(L)'
;MALMVKSLFDTPQTERMSARQYIDHPLSERKSDLIEGVFVMASPASFVHEDVQSLILTTMRNYVDAHRLGKVMGPNTAYQLSEENVFQPDISFIQAERVKLAKTVYFPGPPDIAVEIVSPSSRHYDEIEKKVNYGRYGVREYWLINPLERSVVFYARMEGEWVPIPAAEGTVRSLLLDGFWLKSDWIFPPAGEERPSVLEIAQAQGIV
;
A
#
# COMPACT_ATOMS: atom_id res chain seq x y z
N MET A 1 -19.99 -7.82 -36.11
CA MET A 1 -18.77 -8.62 -35.81
C MET A 1 -18.42 -8.38 -34.35
N ALA A 2 -18.93 -9.24 -33.45
CA ALA A 2 -18.73 -9.10 -32.01
C ALA A 2 -17.30 -9.56 -31.69
N LEU A 3 -16.48 -8.63 -31.22
CA LEU A 3 -15.20 -8.97 -30.61
C LEU A 3 -15.49 -9.79 -29.35
N MET A 4 -15.20 -11.07 -29.43
CA MET A 4 -15.19 -11.98 -28.29
C MET A 4 -14.08 -11.51 -27.35
N VAL A 5 -14.45 -10.79 -26.29
CA VAL A 5 -13.54 -10.56 -25.15
C VAL A 5 -13.35 -11.93 -24.50
N LYS A 6 -12.27 -12.63 -24.84
CA LYS A 6 -11.85 -13.80 -24.07
C LYS A 6 -11.72 -13.35 -22.63
N SER A 7 -12.42 -14.02 -21.73
CA SER A 7 -12.27 -13.83 -20.28
C SER A 7 -10.80 -13.95 -19.91
N LEU A 8 -10.25 -12.96 -19.24
CA LEU A 8 -8.87 -12.95 -18.74
C LEU A 8 -8.60 -14.08 -17.72
N PHE A 9 -9.66 -14.81 -17.33
CA PHE A 9 -9.60 -15.98 -16.46
C PHE A 9 -9.31 -17.30 -17.18
N ASP A 10 -9.28 -17.29 -18.53
CA ASP A 10 -8.97 -18.47 -19.35
C ASP A 10 -7.49 -18.57 -19.75
N THR A 11 -6.60 -17.80 -19.14
CA THR A 11 -5.17 -18.08 -19.28
C THR A 11 -4.86 -19.33 -18.47
N PRO A 12 -4.35 -20.39 -19.08
CA PRO A 12 -3.95 -21.58 -18.32
C PRO A 12 -2.97 -21.12 -17.23
N GLN A 13 -3.18 -21.50 -15.98
CA GLN A 13 -2.32 -21.22 -14.81
C GLN A 13 -0.91 -21.87 -14.94
N THR A 14 -0.38 -22.05 -16.12
CA THR A 14 0.80 -22.87 -16.40
C THR A 14 2.03 -22.09 -16.85
N GLU A 15 1.93 -20.86 -17.25
CA GLU A 15 3.12 -20.06 -17.60
C GLU A 15 3.42 -19.04 -16.53
N ARG A 16 4.42 -19.35 -15.69
CA ARG A 16 5.00 -18.38 -14.77
C ARG A 16 5.78 -17.34 -15.57
N MET A 17 5.66 -16.09 -15.19
CA MET A 17 6.44 -15.01 -15.79
C MET A 17 7.47 -14.46 -14.80
N SER A 18 8.56 -13.95 -15.34
CA SER A 18 9.54 -13.20 -14.56
C SER A 18 9.08 -11.76 -14.28
N ALA A 19 9.68 -11.11 -13.29
CA ALA A 19 9.46 -9.69 -13.00
C ALA A 19 9.71 -8.82 -14.24
N ARG A 20 10.70 -9.15 -15.06
CA ARG A 20 10.98 -8.44 -16.31
C ARG A 20 9.82 -8.55 -17.30
N GLN A 21 9.30 -9.77 -17.51
CA GLN A 21 8.15 -10.00 -18.38
C GLN A 21 6.91 -9.28 -17.86
N TYR A 22 6.70 -9.27 -16.54
CA TYR A 22 5.62 -8.52 -15.91
C TYR A 22 5.74 -7.02 -16.15
N ILE A 23 6.92 -6.42 -15.89
CA ILE A 23 7.15 -4.98 -16.06
C ILE A 23 6.95 -4.52 -17.51
N ASP A 24 7.37 -5.34 -18.46
CA ASP A 24 7.21 -5.07 -19.90
C ASP A 24 5.79 -5.44 -20.42
N HIS A 25 4.91 -6.02 -19.57
CA HIS A 25 3.59 -6.47 -19.98
C HIS A 25 2.58 -5.31 -20.02
N PRO A 26 1.77 -5.15 -21.08
CA PRO A 26 0.83 -4.04 -21.19
C PRO A 26 -0.19 -3.91 -20.05
N LEU A 27 -0.55 -5.03 -19.42
CA LEU A 27 -1.48 -5.03 -18.28
C LEU A 27 -0.84 -4.59 -16.95
N SER A 28 0.49 -4.51 -16.87
CA SER A 28 1.18 -4.00 -15.68
C SER A 28 0.97 -2.49 -15.44
N GLU A 29 0.47 -1.76 -16.45
CA GLU A 29 0.01 -0.37 -16.31
C GLU A 29 -1.24 -0.25 -15.42
N ARG A 30 -1.97 -1.36 -15.21
CA ARG A 30 -3.09 -1.44 -14.30
C ARG A 30 -2.63 -2.03 -12.97
N LYS A 31 -3.32 -1.66 -11.89
CA LYS A 31 -3.03 -2.24 -10.57
C LYS A 31 -3.10 -3.76 -10.63
N SER A 32 -1.98 -4.38 -10.37
CA SER A 32 -1.78 -5.82 -10.43
C SER A 32 -0.53 -6.18 -9.64
N ASP A 33 -0.39 -7.45 -9.30
CA ASP A 33 0.80 -7.97 -8.64
C ASP A 33 1.34 -9.16 -9.44
N LEU A 34 2.62 -9.42 -9.33
CA LEU A 34 3.25 -10.68 -9.71
C LEU A 34 3.62 -11.43 -8.44
N ILE A 35 3.06 -12.63 -8.27
CA ILE A 35 3.23 -13.43 -7.06
C ILE A 35 3.75 -14.80 -7.46
N GLU A 36 4.98 -15.10 -7.05
CA GLU A 36 5.64 -16.36 -7.43
C GLU A 36 5.51 -16.68 -8.93
N GLY A 37 5.64 -15.63 -9.75
CA GLY A 37 5.53 -15.73 -11.21
C GLY A 37 4.09 -15.74 -11.75
N VAL A 38 3.06 -15.67 -10.90
CA VAL A 38 1.66 -15.60 -11.33
C VAL A 38 1.19 -14.15 -11.39
N PHE A 39 0.63 -13.75 -12.53
CA PHE A 39 0.04 -12.42 -12.71
C PHE A 39 -1.34 -12.34 -12.04
N VAL A 40 -1.51 -11.43 -11.09
CA VAL A 40 -2.75 -11.22 -10.33
C VAL A 40 -3.25 -9.81 -10.56
N MET A 41 -4.40 -9.67 -11.22
CA MET A 41 -5.01 -8.37 -11.46
C MET A 41 -5.91 -7.98 -10.27
N ALA A 42 -5.78 -6.74 -9.81
CA ALA A 42 -6.68 -6.21 -8.79
C ALA A 42 -8.09 -6.01 -9.35
N SER A 43 -9.10 -6.27 -8.52
CA SER A 43 -10.49 -5.90 -8.82
C SER A 43 -10.66 -4.38 -8.77
N PRO A 44 -11.64 -3.80 -9.47
CA PRO A 44 -11.96 -2.39 -9.32
C PRO A 44 -12.22 -2.04 -7.85
N ALA A 45 -11.60 -0.95 -7.38
CA ALA A 45 -11.74 -0.51 -6.01
C ALA A 45 -13.15 0.06 -5.74
N SER A 46 -13.65 -0.10 -4.51
CA SER A 46 -14.89 0.52 -4.07
C SER A 46 -14.69 2.01 -3.80
N PHE A 47 -15.78 2.78 -3.81
CA PHE A 47 -15.75 4.19 -3.46
C PHE A 47 -15.12 4.44 -2.07
N VAL A 48 -15.46 3.61 -1.09
CA VAL A 48 -14.91 3.70 0.27
C VAL A 48 -13.40 3.43 0.29
N HIS A 49 -12.95 2.44 -0.47
CA HIS A 49 -11.52 2.14 -0.61
C HIS A 49 -10.75 3.35 -1.17
N GLU A 50 -11.23 3.92 -2.28
CA GLU A 50 -10.59 5.08 -2.93
C GLU A 50 -10.59 6.33 -2.02
N ASP A 51 -11.68 6.56 -1.30
CA ASP A 51 -11.82 7.68 -0.37
C ASP A 51 -10.82 7.57 0.80
N VAL A 52 -10.71 6.39 1.40
CA VAL A 52 -9.73 6.10 2.46
C VAL A 52 -8.31 6.20 1.93
N GLN A 53 -8.04 5.65 0.74
CA GLN A 53 -6.73 5.74 0.09
C GLN A 53 -6.32 7.19 -0.16
N SER A 54 -7.20 8.00 -0.73
CA SER A 54 -6.94 9.42 -1.01
C SER A 54 -6.62 10.20 0.26
N LEU A 55 -7.34 9.96 1.34
CA LEU A 55 -7.09 10.60 2.64
C LEU A 55 -5.70 10.26 3.17
N ILE A 56 -5.39 8.97 3.26
CA ILE A 56 -4.11 8.51 3.84
C ILE A 56 -2.94 8.92 2.96
N LEU A 57 -3.06 8.75 1.64
CA LEU A 57 -2.04 9.17 0.67
C LEU A 57 -1.71 10.65 0.82
N THR A 58 -2.74 11.51 0.86
CA THR A 58 -2.56 12.96 0.94
C THR A 58 -1.97 13.38 2.29
N THR A 59 -2.49 12.81 3.38
CA THR A 59 -2.00 13.09 4.74
C THR A 59 -0.52 12.68 4.88
N MET A 60 -0.20 11.47 4.47
CA MET A 60 1.17 10.95 4.53
C MET A 60 2.12 11.76 3.63
N ARG A 61 1.66 12.14 2.43
CA ARG A 61 2.46 12.93 1.49
C ARG A 61 2.76 14.32 2.01
N ASN A 62 1.76 15.02 2.57
CA ASN A 62 1.96 16.34 3.17
C ASN A 62 3.01 16.29 4.28
N TYR A 63 2.93 15.28 5.15
CA TYR A 63 3.90 15.10 6.23
C TYR A 63 5.32 14.85 5.71
N VAL A 64 5.45 13.87 4.80
CA VAL A 64 6.74 13.47 4.23
C VAL A 64 7.39 14.62 3.45
N ASP A 65 6.63 15.37 2.66
CA ASP A 65 7.14 16.49 1.88
C ASP A 65 7.54 17.67 2.79
N ALA A 66 6.74 18.01 3.83
CA ALA A 66 7.06 19.06 4.79
C ALA A 66 8.37 18.79 5.54
N HIS A 67 8.63 17.53 5.92
CA HIS A 67 9.82 17.13 6.66
C HIS A 67 10.94 16.59 5.77
N ARG A 68 10.75 16.54 4.44
CA ARG A 68 11.74 16.07 3.45
C ARG A 68 12.22 14.63 3.71
N LEU A 69 11.34 13.75 4.19
CA LEU A 69 11.69 12.39 4.62
C LEU A 69 11.87 11.41 3.45
N GLY A 70 11.35 11.74 2.26
CA GLY A 70 11.41 10.85 1.11
C GLY A 70 10.31 11.07 0.10
N LYS A 71 9.70 9.97 -0.38
CA LYS A 71 8.60 10.00 -1.34
C LYS A 71 7.47 9.07 -0.92
N VAL A 72 6.23 9.57 -1.02
CA VAL A 72 5.02 8.77 -0.91
C VAL A 72 4.47 8.53 -2.30
N MET A 73 4.19 7.27 -2.61
CA MET A 73 3.74 6.81 -3.93
C MET A 73 2.36 6.19 -3.83
N GLY A 74 1.59 6.32 -4.90
CA GLY A 74 0.25 5.75 -5.03
C GLY A 74 0.22 4.33 -5.62
N PRO A 75 -0.98 3.82 -5.93
CA PRO A 75 -1.26 2.40 -6.15
C PRO A 75 -0.63 1.76 -7.38
N ASN A 76 -0.16 2.56 -8.35
CA ASN A 76 0.42 2.02 -9.59
C ASN A 76 1.96 2.00 -9.56
N THR A 77 2.55 2.07 -8.37
CA THR A 77 4.01 2.00 -8.22
C THR A 77 4.44 0.56 -8.01
N ALA A 78 5.13 0.00 -9.00
CA ALA A 78 5.61 -1.36 -8.96
C ALA A 78 6.94 -1.49 -8.18
N TYR A 79 6.99 -2.42 -7.23
CA TYR A 79 8.17 -2.77 -6.44
C TYR A 79 8.63 -4.16 -6.82
N GLN A 80 9.77 -4.27 -7.51
CA GLN A 80 10.38 -5.55 -7.84
C GLN A 80 11.06 -6.12 -6.60
N LEU A 81 10.42 -7.08 -5.95
CA LEU A 81 10.91 -7.69 -4.72
C LEU A 81 11.87 -8.87 -5.01
N SER A 82 11.63 -9.58 -6.12
CA SER A 82 12.48 -10.68 -6.61
C SER A 82 12.31 -10.89 -8.12
N GLU A 83 12.91 -11.93 -8.67
CA GLU A 83 12.70 -12.33 -10.07
C GLU A 83 11.26 -12.79 -10.38
N GLU A 84 10.50 -13.19 -9.36
CA GLU A 84 9.14 -13.75 -9.50
C GLU A 84 8.09 -12.96 -8.70
N ASN A 85 8.49 -11.84 -8.04
CA ASN A 85 7.58 -11.06 -7.20
C ASN A 85 7.71 -9.56 -7.49
N VAL A 86 6.60 -8.96 -7.91
CA VAL A 86 6.44 -7.52 -8.09
C VAL A 86 5.12 -7.12 -7.47
N PHE A 87 5.14 -6.21 -6.50
CA PHE A 87 3.93 -5.77 -5.80
C PHE A 87 3.65 -4.29 -6.02
N GLN A 88 2.37 -3.94 -6.08
CA GLN A 88 1.87 -2.57 -6.17
C GLN A 88 0.99 -2.28 -4.95
N PRO A 89 1.55 -1.85 -3.81
CA PRO A 89 0.74 -1.47 -2.64
C PRO A 89 -0.18 -0.28 -2.94
N ASP A 90 -1.27 -0.14 -2.18
CA ASP A 90 -2.20 0.99 -2.32
C ASP A 90 -1.49 2.32 -2.07
N ILE A 91 -0.63 2.37 -1.05
CA ILE A 91 0.24 3.50 -0.76
C ILE A 91 1.59 2.96 -0.30
N SER A 92 2.66 3.67 -0.63
CA SER A 92 4.00 3.29 -0.19
C SER A 92 4.85 4.50 0.15
N PHE A 93 5.86 4.27 0.99
CA PHE A 93 6.87 5.26 1.31
C PHE A 93 8.26 4.73 1.02
N ILE A 94 9.11 5.60 0.48
CA ILE A 94 10.53 5.37 0.22
C ILE A 94 11.32 6.46 0.90
N GLN A 95 12.27 6.10 1.76
CA GLN A 95 13.18 7.05 2.42
C GLN A 95 14.02 7.82 1.40
N ALA A 96 14.37 9.07 1.73
CA ALA A 96 15.02 10.02 0.83
C ALA A 96 16.30 9.47 0.17
N GLU A 97 17.16 8.80 0.94
CA GLU A 97 18.41 8.22 0.44
C GLU A 97 18.21 7.07 -0.55
N ARG A 98 17.05 6.42 -0.53
CA ARG A 98 16.70 5.32 -1.44
C ARG A 98 15.99 5.78 -2.71
N VAL A 99 15.41 6.99 -2.75
CA VAL A 99 14.66 7.50 -3.92
C VAL A 99 15.48 7.43 -5.21
N LYS A 100 16.79 7.66 -5.14
CA LYS A 100 17.71 7.57 -6.28
C LYS A 100 17.79 6.19 -6.94
N LEU A 101 17.32 5.14 -6.30
CA LEU A 101 17.28 3.78 -6.84
C LEU A 101 16.13 3.56 -7.82
N ALA A 102 15.11 4.44 -7.81
CA ALA A 102 13.95 4.33 -8.67
C ALA A 102 14.35 4.23 -10.16
N LYS A 103 13.69 3.35 -10.89
CA LYS A 103 13.78 3.24 -12.35
C LYS A 103 12.59 3.96 -12.98
N THR A 104 12.55 4.02 -14.30
CA THR A 104 11.49 4.74 -15.03
C THR A 104 10.09 4.21 -14.70
N VAL A 105 9.92 2.89 -14.57
CA VAL A 105 8.61 2.25 -14.41
C VAL A 105 8.48 1.34 -13.18
N TYR A 106 9.54 1.17 -12.40
CA TYR A 106 9.51 0.36 -11.17
C TYR A 106 10.58 0.80 -10.16
N PHE A 107 10.43 0.35 -8.92
CA PHE A 107 11.44 0.49 -7.88
C PHE A 107 12.09 -0.89 -7.60
N PRO A 108 13.43 -1.01 -7.67
CA PRO A 108 14.12 -2.24 -7.36
C PRO A 108 14.22 -2.45 -5.84
N GLY A 109 13.57 -3.48 -5.34
CA GLY A 109 13.45 -3.79 -3.91
C GLY A 109 12.15 -3.28 -3.28
N PRO A 110 11.96 -3.51 -1.96
CA PRO A 110 10.73 -3.17 -1.26
C PRO A 110 10.63 -1.66 -0.97
N PRO A 111 9.40 -1.12 -0.76
CA PRO A 111 9.21 0.16 -0.08
C PRO A 111 9.65 0.04 1.39
N ASP A 112 9.87 1.18 2.05
CA ASP A 112 10.14 1.20 3.49
C ASP A 112 8.85 1.01 4.31
N ILE A 113 7.74 1.60 3.83
CA ILE A 113 6.39 1.35 4.33
C ILE A 113 5.51 0.90 3.16
N ALA A 114 4.73 -0.16 3.37
CA ALA A 114 3.64 -0.57 2.50
C ALA A 114 2.31 -0.41 3.24
N VAL A 115 1.33 0.20 2.59
CA VAL A 115 -0.04 0.38 3.10
C VAL A 115 -0.99 -0.34 2.17
N GLU A 116 -1.84 -1.20 2.73
CA GLU A 116 -2.91 -1.88 2.00
C GLU A 116 -4.26 -1.55 2.64
N ILE A 117 -5.24 -1.30 1.79
CA ILE A 117 -6.62 -1.02 2.19
C ILE A 117 -7.45 -2.22 1.79
N VAL A 118 -7.91 -2.95 2.79
CA VAL A 118 -8.61 -4.22 2.63
C VAL A 118 -9.92 -4.04 1.88
N SER A 119 -10.12 -4.85 0.85
CA SER A 119 -11.39 -5.01 0.15
C SER A 119 -11.96 -6.43 0.40
N PRO A 120 -13.26 -6.65 0.16
CA PRO A 120 -13.83 -8.00 0.30
C PRO A 120 -13.13 -9.05 -0.55
N SER A 121 -12.63 -8.68 -1.73
CA SER A 121 -11.96 -9.59 -2.66
C SER A 121 -10.47 -9.79 -2.36
N SER A 122 -9.82 -8.86 -1.65
CA SER A 122 -8.38 -8.92 -1.36
C SER A 122 -8.06 -9.33 0.08
N ARG A 123 -9.05 -9.49 0.95
CA ARG A 123 -8.86 -9.66 2.40
C ARG A 123 -7.80 -10.71 2.77
N HIS A 124 -7.99 -11.95 2.32
CA HIS A 124 -7.02 -13.02 2.63
C HIS A 124 -5.63 -12.70 2.11
N TYR A 125 -5.58 -12.14 0.92
CA TYR A 125 -4.35 -11.77 0.24
C TYR A 125 -3.58 -10.67 0.97
N ASP A 126 -4.25 -9.57 1.34
CA ASP A 126 -3.62 -8.45 2.05
C ASP A 126 -3.26 -8.84 3.51
N GLU A 127 -4.17 -9.51 4.23
CA GLU A 127 -3.95 -9.84 5.64
C GLU A 127 -2.87 -10.91 5.85
N ILE A 128 -2.65 -11.81 4.88
CA ILE A 128 -1.75 -12.96 5.03
C ILE A 128 -0.63 -12.95 3.98
N GLU A 129 -0.96 -13.10 2.70
CA GLU A 129 0.07 -13.35 1.68
C GLU A 129 1.00 -12.17 1.45
N LYS A 130 0.45 -10.97 1.25
CA LYS A 130 1.25 -9.75 1.11
C LYS A 130 2.05 -9.46 2.37
N LYS A 131 1.43 -9.59 3.54
CA LYS A 131 2.10 -9.37 4.83
C LYS A 131 3.33 -10.25 4.99
N VAL A 132 3.21 -11.56 4.68
CA VAL A 132 4.34 -12.49 4.72
C VAL A 132 5.42 -12.08 3.73
N ASN A 133 5.04 -11.80 2.48
CA ASN A 133 5.98 -11.43 1.44
C ASN A 133 6.67 -10.09 1.71
N TYR A 134 5.94 -9.05 2.13
CA TYR A 134 6.55 -7.78 2.52
C TYR A 134 7.59 -7.96 3.64
N GLY A 135 7.27 -8.81 4.64
CA GLY A 135 8.23 -9.15 5.69
C GLY A 135 9.46 -9.88 5.16
N ARG A 136 9.29 -10.85 4.26
CA ARG A 136 10.37 -11.61 3.63
C ARG A 136 11.35 -10.71 2.88
N TYR A 137 10.83 -9.71 2.18
CA TYR A 137 11.64 -8.84 1.31
C TYR A 137 12.13 -7.56 1.99
N GLY A 138 11.82 -7.34 3.28
CA GLY A 138 12.44 -6.28 4.07
C GLY A 138 11.66 -4.97 4.13
N VAL A 139 10.35 -4.98 3.89
CA VAL A 139 9.47 -3.87 4.28
C VAL A 139 9.58 -3.69 5.79
N ARG A 140 9.71 -2.46 6.26
CA ARG A 140 9.96 -2.14 7.67
C ARG A 140 8.69 -1.88 8.46
N GLU A 141 7.69 -1.25 7.84
CA GLU A 141 6.35 -1.12 8.38
C GLU A 141 5.30 -1.58 7.37
N TYR A 142 4.29 -2.27 7.84
CA TYR A 142 3.13 -2.68 7.08
C TYR A 142 1.87 -2.14 7.74
N TRP A 143 1.14 -1.29 7.02
CA TRP A 143 -0.09 -0.69 7.54
C TRP A 143 -1.28 -1.35 6.87
N LEU A 144 -2.15 -1.91 7.68
CA LEU A 144 -3.37 -2.56 7.23
C LEU A 144 -4.58 -1.73 7.66
N ILE A 145 -5.30 -1.23 6.68
CA ILE A 145 -6.50 -0.41 6.88
C ILE A 145 -7.69 -1.22 6.42
N ASN A 146 -8.59 -1.55 7.33
CA ASN A 146 -9.74 -2.39 7.01
C ASN A 146 -11.07 -1.61 7.14
N PRO A 147 -11.65 -1.12 6.01
CA PRO A 147 -12.92 -0.41 6.03
C PRO A 147 -14.11 -1.26 6.49
N LEU A 148 -14.06 -2.59 6.29
CA LEU A 148 -15.13 -3.51 6.70
C LEU A 148 -15.22 -3.64 8.22
N GLU A 149 -14.07 -3.64 8.88
CA GLU A 149 -13.94 -3.74 10.34
C GLU A 149 -13.72 -2.38 11.01
N ARG A 150 -13.59 -1.31 10.21
CA ARG A 150 -13.25 0.05 10.64
C ARG A 150 -12.00 0.07 11.52
N SER A 151 -10.99 -0.72 11.13
CA SER A 151 -9.76 -0.90 11.88
C SER A 151 -8.54 -0.34 11.15
N VAL A 152 -7.59 0.17 11.94
CA VAL A 152 -6.30 0.72 11.48
C VAL A 152 -5.21 0.07 12.32
N VAL A 153 -4.37 -0.73 11.68
CA VAL A 153 -3.28 -1.43 12.37
C VAL A 153 -1.97 -1.19 11.64
N PHE A 154 -0.99 -0.65 12.34
CA PHE A 154 0.38 -0.57 11.87
C PHE A 154 1.20 -1.71 12.47
N TYR A 155 1.96 -2.38 11.64
CA TYR A 155 2.93 -3.40 12.05
C TYR A 155 4.33 -2.90 11.79
N ALA A 156 5.22 -3.05 12.77
CA ALA A 156 6.66 -2.84 12.58
C ALA A 156 7.37 -4.19 12.45
N ARG A 157 8.43 -4.23 11.66
CA ARG A 157 9.30 -5.40 11.51
C ARG A 157 10.35 -5.39 12.63
N MET A 158 10.22 -6.27 13.60
CA MET A 158 11.13 -6.39 14.75
C MET A 158 11.68 -7.82 14.81
N GLU A 159 12.99 -7.98 14.85
CA GLU A 159 13.68 -9.28 14.95
C GLU A 159 13.20 -10.34 13.96
N GLY A 160 12.77 -9.88 12.77
CA GLY A 160 12.27 -10.77 11.74
C GLY A 160 10.76 -11.06 11.81
N GLU A 161 10.04 -10.54 12.79
CA GLU A 161 8.59 -10.75 12.98
C GLU A 161 7.80 -9.44 12.83
N TRP A 162 6.53 -9.57 12.46
CA TRP A 162 5.59 -8.45 12.45
C TRP A 162 4.98 -8.25 13.84
N VAL A 163 5.29 -7.11 14.46
CA VAL A 163 4.75 -6.72 15.75
C VAL A 163 3.77 -5.56 15.54
N PRO A 164 2.50 -5.67 15.99
CA PRO A 164 1.58 -4.56 15.91
C PRO A 164 2.06 -3.40 16.78
N ILE A 165 2.02 -2.18 16.22
CA ILE A 165 2.34 -0.96 16.94
C ILE A 165 1.11 -0.61 17.80
N PRO A 166 1.24 -0.48 19.13
CA PRO A 166 0.12 -0.18 20.00
C PRO A 166 -0.54 1.16 19.66
N ALA A 167 -1.86 1.17 19.54
CA ALA A 167 -2.64 2.39 19.48
C ALA A 167 -2.93 2.89 20.90
N ALA A 168 -2.80 4.20 21.11
CA ALA A 168 -3.19 4.87 22.34
C ALA A 168 -4.35 5.85 22.03
N GLU A 169 -5.50 5.67 22.68
CA GLU A 169 -6.70 6.50 22.45
C GLU A 169 -7.06 6.63 20.95
N GLY A 170 -7.06 5.51 20.24
CA GLY A 170 -7.33 5.46 18.79
C GLY A 170 -6.25 6.06 17.91
N THR A 171 -5.13 6.51 18.50
CA THR A 171 -3.99 7.09 17.76
C THR A 171 -2.89 6.04 17.59
N VAL A 172 -2.48 5.82 16.35
CA VAL A 172 -1.35 4.96 15.99
C VAL A 172 -0.22 5.84 15.44
N ARG A 173 1.03 5.58 15.87
CA ARG A 173 2.22 6.34 15.46
C ARG A 173 3.15 5.46 14.65
N SER A 174 3.65 5.97 13.53
CA SER A 174 4.73 5.31 12.80
C SER A 174 6.00 5.33 13.63
N LEU A 175 6.78 4.23 13.59
CA LEU A 175 8.12 4.18 14.15
C LEU A 175 9.17 4.61 13.13
N LEU A 176 8.81 4.58 11.85
CA LEU A 176 9.71 4.92 10.75
C LEU A 176 9.58 6.38 10.29
N LEU A 177 8.36 6.89 10.26
CA LEU A 177 8.09 8.31 10.01
C LEU A 177 8.02 9.02 11.37
N ASP A 178 9.18 9.47 11.85
CA ASP A 178 9.27 10.14 13.14
C ASP A 178 8.27 11.31 13.25
N GLY A 179 7.46 11.30 14.32
CA GLY A 179 6.40 12.27 14.57
C GLY A 179 5.09 12.04 13.79
N PHE A 180 5.05 11.16 12.79
CA PHE A 180 3.80 10.88 12.05
C PHE A 180 2.85 10.00 12.84
N TRP A 181 1.56 10.35 12.80
CA TRP A 181 0.51 9.59 13.45
C TRP A 181 -0.84 9.75 12.74
N LEU A 182 -1.71 8.76 12.92
CA LEU A 182 -3.10 8.79 12.46
C LEU A 182 -4.04 8.43 13.60
N LYS A 183 -5.24 9.02 13.61
CA LYS A 183 -6.36 8.56 14.44
C LYS A 183 -7.29 7.70 13.62
N SER A 184 -7.75 6.60 14.20
CA SER A 184 -8.76 5.74 13.56
C SER A 184 -10.03 6.50 13.23
N ASP A 185 -10.47 7.42 14.10
CA ASP A 185 -11.66 8.26 13.91
C ASP A 185 -11.52 9.26 12.75
N TRP A 186 -10.32 9.61 12.35
CA TRP A 186 -10.09 10.42 11.14
C TRP A 186 -10.39 9.65 9.86
N ILE A 187 -10.17 8.35 9.89
CA ILE A 187 -10.41 7.46 8.75
C ILE A 187 -11.86 6.94 8.80
N PHE A 188 -12.32 6.58 9.98
CA PHE A 188 -13.62 5.99 10.26
C PHE A 188 -14.35 6.77 11.37
N PRO A 189 -14.88 7.98 11.08
CA PRO A 189 -15.51 8.81 12.10
C PRO A 189 -16.70 8.12 12.75
N PRO A 190 -16.95 8.34 14.06
CA PRO A 190 -18.14 7.85 14.74
C PRO A 190 -19.43 8.25 14.03
N ALA A 191 -20.51 7.52 14.28
CA ALA A 191 -21.79 7.82 13.64
C ALA A 191 -22.27 9.24 14.01
N GLY A 192 -22.53 10.06 12.98
CA GLY A 192 -22.97 11.45 13.14
C GLY A 192 -21.84 12.46 13.26
N GLU A 193 -20.60 12.01 13.25
CA GLU A 193 -19.43 12.91 13.19
C GLU A 193 -18.88 13.01 11.76
N GLU A 194 -18.34 14.17 11.44
CA GLU A 194 -17.67 14.40 10.16
C GLU A 194 -16.17 14.11 10.27
N ARG A 195 -15.61 13.62 9.19
CA ARG A 195 -14.17 13.45 9.05
C ARG A 195 -13.49 14.83 9.00
N PRO A 196 -12.36 15.04 9.71
CA PRO A 196 -11.59 16.25 9.54
C PRO A 196 -11.07 16.36 8.09
N SER A 197 -10.98 17.58 7.60
CA SER A 197 -10.33 17.87 6.33
C SER A 197 -8.82 17.55 6.40
N VAL A 198 -8.19 17.34 5.25
CA VAL A 198 -6.74 17.13 5.17
C VAL A 198 -5.95 18.31 5.76
N LEU A 199 -6.49 19.54 5.68
CA LEU A 199 -5.87 20.72 6.27
C LEU A 199 -5.92 20.68 7.80
N GLU A 200 -7.06 20.32 8.39
CA GLU A 200 -7.17 20.15 9.84
C GLU A 200 -6.25 19.04 10.37
N ILE A 201 -6.12 17.95 9.61
CA ILE A 201 -5.14 16.89 9.94
C ILE A 201 -3.71 17.44 9.89
N ALA A 202 -3.35 18.19 8.85
CA ALA A 202 -2.03 18.80 8.71
C ALA A 202 -1.72 19.78 9.87
N GLN A 203 -2.70 20.57 10.29
CA GLN A 203 -2.58 21.44 11.47
C GLN A 203 -2.37 20.64 12.75
N ALA A 204 -3.15 19.57 12.95
CA ALA A 204 -3.00 18.70 14.11
C ALA A 204 -1.62 18.00 14.17
N GLN A 205 -1.03 17.73 13.00
CA GLN A 205 0.32 17.16 12.87
C GLN A 205 1.43 18.22 12.91
N GLY A 206 1.10 19.49 13.01
CA GLY A 206 2.09 20.58 13.10
C GLY A 206 2.81 20.89 11.79
N ILE A 207 2.19 20.59 10.65
CA ILE A 207 2.77 20.83 9.31
C ILE A 207 2.50 22.27 8.83
N VAL A 208 1.37 22.85 9.21
CA VAL A 208 0.89 24.20 8.85
C VAL A 208 0.32 24.91 10.05
#